data_4d07917efce5c6da4f7795ddcf8baede
#
_entry.id   4d07917efce5c6da4f7795ddcf8baede
#
_cell.length_a   1.000
_cell.length_b   1.000
_cell.length_c   1.000
_cell.angle_alpha   90.00
_cell.angle_beta   90.00
_cell.angle_gamma   90.00
#
_symmetry.space_group_name_H-M   'P 1'
#
loop_
_entity.id
_entity.type
_entity.pdbx_description
1 polymer ?
#
loop_
_entity_poly.entity_id
_entity_poly.type
_entity_poly.pdbx_seq_one_letter_code
_entity_poly.pdbx_strand_id
1 'polypeptide(L)'
;LVIGGEQPAVDKAAGIAKELGARRCMPLKVSGPFHTSLLSPAGDALREKFKEITFGEMRIPVLFNCLGREMGPGDTIPALLEKQVQSSVYMEDTIRRLAELGVDTIVEIGPGKALSGFVKKTAPAIKTYAVETCADVDALSAALKG
;
A
#
# COMPACT_ATOMS: atom_id res chain seq x y z
N LEU A 1 9.80 0.25 8.58
CA LEU A 1 8.81 1.20 9.06
C LEU A 1 9.03 2.53 8.36
N VAL A 2 7.96 3.21 7.95
CA VAL A 2 7.96 4.59 7.44
C VAL A 2 7.12 5.43 8.39
N ILE A 3 7.59 6.61 8.72
CA ILE A 3 6.86 7.61 9.51
C ILE A 3 6.66 8.86 8.65
N GLY A 4 5.55 9.55 8.84
CA GLY A 4 5.24 10.81 8.19
C GLY A 4 4.67 11.81 9.19
N GLY A 5 4.79 13.09 8.89
CA GLY A 5 4.32 14.16 9.75
C GLY A 5 4.96 15.49 9.41
N GLU A 6 4.86 16.45 10.30
CA GLU A 6 5.60 17.71 10.19
C GLU A 6 7.11 17.49 10.30
N GLN A 7 7.89 18.18 9.47
CA GLN A 7 9.33 17.97 9.37
C GLN A 7 10.06 17.99 10.73
N PRO A 8 9.82 18.97 11.63
CA PRO A 8 10.52 19.00 12.93
C PRO A 8 10.19 17.77 13.81
N ALA A 9 8.94 17.25 13.71
CA ALA A 9 8.53 16.09 14.48
C ALA A 9 9.17 14.82 13.93
N VAL A 10 9.24 14.68 12.59
CA VAL A 10 9.90 13.54 11.92
C VAL A 10 11.40 13.54 12.23
N ASP A 11 12.07 14.69 12.18
CA ASP A 11 13.49 14.80 12.50
C ASP A 11 13.80 14.43 13.96
N LYS A 12 12.95 14.88 14.90
CA LYS A 12 13.06 14.51 16.30
C LYS A 12 12.87 13.00 16.51
N ALA A 13 11.84 12.41 15.86
CA ALA A 13 11.59 10.98 15.94
C ALA A 13 12.75 10.16 15.34
N ALA A 14 13.34 10.62 14.24
CA ALA A 14 14.52 9.98 13.63
C ALA A 14 15.75 10.04 14.56
N GLY A 15 15.95 11.15 15.30
CA GLY A 15 16.98 11.28 16.33
C GLY A 15 16.79 10.25 17.44
N ILE A 16 15.62 10.21 18.05
CA ILE A 16 15.27 9.25 19.10
C ILE A 16 15.42 7.81 18.62
N ALA A 17 14.97 7.50 17.41
CA ALA A 17 15.11 6.16 16.86
C ALA A 17 16.58 5.72 16.75
N LYS A 18 17.50 6.62 16.38
CA LYS A 18 18.94 6.33 16.36
C LYS A 18 19.48 6.06 17.75
N GLU A 19 19.10 6.86 18.75
CA GLU A 19 19.47 6.66 20.16
C GLU A 19 19.02 5.30 20.68
N LEU A 20 17.85 4.83 20.22
CA LEU A 20 17.28 3.53 20.54
C LEU A 20 17.83 2.38 19.67
N GLY A 21 18.86 2.62 18.85
CA GLY A 21 19.56 1.58 18.10
C GLY A 21 19.08 1.36 16.67
N ALA A 22 18.29 2.25 16.09
CA ALA A 22 17.95 2.15 14.68
C ALA A 22 19.21 2.31 13.80
N ARG A 23 19.47 1.32 12.96
CA ARG A 23 20.64 1.29 12.09
C ARG A 23 20.68 2.45 11.10
N ARG A 24 19.53 2.82 10.56
CA ARG A 24 19.40 3.85 9.51
C ARG A 24 18.05 4.55 9.64
N CYS A 25 18.09 5.88 9.57
CA CYS A 25 16.92 6.72 9.35
C CYS A 25 17.18 7.49 8.06
N MET A 26 16.42 7.19 7.02
CA MET A 26 16.62 7.80 5.70
C MET A 26 15.40 8.65 5.34
N PRO A 27 15.58 9.91 4.97
CA PRO A 27 14.48 10.72 4.46
C PRO A 27 13.99 10.17 3.11
N LEU A 28 12.69 10.15 2.92
CA LEU A 28 12.09 9.82 1.64
C LEU A 28 11.89 11.12 0.84
N LYS A 29 12.22 11.08 -0.45
CA LYS A 29 11.99 12.19 -1.39
C LYS A 29 10.52 12.16 -1.84
N VAL A 30 9.63 12.71 -1.03
CA VAL A 30 8.20 12.80 -1.31
C VAL A 30 7.74 14.25 -1.21
N SER A 31 6.66 14.60 -1.91
CA SER A 31 6.15 15.96 -2.01
C SER A 31 5.20 16.37 -0.86
N GLY A 32 4.94 15.47 0.08
CA GLY A 32 4.02 15.76 1.19
C GLY A 32 3.93 14.65 2.22
N PRO A 33 3.22 14.90 3.34
CA PRO A 33 3.06 13.97 4.44
C PRO A 33 1.97 12.91 4.13
N PHE A 34 2.13 12.18 3.03
CA PHE A 34 1.16 11.15 2.60
C PHE A 34 0.92 10.13 3.70
N HIS A 35 -0.31 9.61 3.74
CA HIS A 35 -0.76 8.60 4.69
C HIS A 35 -0.66 9.05 6.16
N THR A 36 -0.89 10.35 6.42
CA THR A 36 -1.01 10.93 7.75
C THR A 36 -2.27 11.79 7.86
N SER A 37 -2.68 12.12 9.08
CA SER A 37 -3.82 13.01 9.35
C SER A 37 -3.65 14.43 8.78
N LEU A 38 -2.45 14.84 8.42
CA LEU A 38 -2.20 16.12 7.73
C LEU A 38 -2.84 16.17 6.34
N LEU A 39 -3.22 15.02 5.76
CA LEU A 39 -3.98 14.92 4.51
C LEU A 39 -5.50 14.83 4.73
N SER A 40 -6.03 15.09 5.92
CA SER A 40 -7.48 15.13 6.13
C SER A 40 -8.23 16.06 5.17
N PRO A 41 -7.71 17.24 4.77
CA PRO A 41 -8.40 18.07 3.76
C PRO A 41 -8.54 17.36 2.40
N ALA A 42 -7.58 16.52 2.01
CA ALA A 42 -7.70 15.71 0.80
C ALA A 42 -8.74 14.58 0.97
N GLY A 43 -8.82 13.98 2.17
CA GLY A 43 -9.89 13.04 2.52
C GLY A 43 -11.27 13.68 2.43
N ASP A 44 -11.44 14.88 2.96
CA ASP A 44 -12.71 15.64 2.88
C ASP A 44 -13.09 15.92 1.43
N ALA A 45 -12.14 16.34 0.59
CA ALA A 45 -12.38 16.58 -0.83
C ALA A 45 -12.80 15.29 -1.57
N LEU A 46 -12.17 14.16 -1.26
CA LEU A 46 -12.57 12.85 -1.81
C LEU A 46 -13.98 12.46 -1.37
N ARG A 47 -14.33 12.66 -0.09
CA ARG A 47 -15.68 12.40 0.43
C ARG A 47 -16.74 13.15 -0.37
N GLU A 48 -16.52 14.45 -0.62
CA GLU A 48 -17.46 15.25 -1.43
C GLU A 48 -17.54 14.71 -2.86
N LYS A 49 -16.39 14.39 -3.48
CA LYS A 49 -16.36 13.88 -4.85
C LYS A 49 -17.05 12.52 -4.98
N PHE A 50 -16.93 11.66 -3.98
CA PHE A 50 -17.56 10.34 -3.98
C PHE A 50 -19.10 10.36 -3.91
N LYS A 51 -19.70 11.48 -3.50
CA LYS A 51 -21.15 11.66 -3.57
C LYS A 51 -21.69 11.68 -5.02
N GLU A 52 -20.84 12.03 -5.97
CA GLU A 52 -21.16 12.07 -7.40
C GLU A 52 -20.88 10.73 -8.12
N ILE A 53 -20.30 9.76 -7.42
CA ILE A 53 -19.82 8.51 -8.02
C ILE A 53 -20.66 7.33 -7.51
N THR A 54 -21.17 6.55 -8.43
CA THR A 54 -21.78 5.26 -8.10
C THR A 54 -20.71 4.18 -8.10
N PHE A 55 -20.42 3.62 -6.95
CA PHE A 55 -19.50 2.48 -6.82
C PHE A 55 -20.25 1.18 -7.14
N GLY A 56 -19.69 0.37 -8.02
CA GLY A 56 -20.23 -0.96 -8.33
C GLY A 56 -19.88 -1.99 -7.25
N GLU A 57 -20.44 -3.18 -7.39
CA GLU A 57 -20.10 -4.33 -6.56
C GLU A 57 -18.69 -4.84 -6.89
N MET A 58 -17.93 -5.21 -5.87
CA MET A 58 -16.64 -5.87 -6.05
C MET A 58 -16.85 -7.31 -6.52
N ARG A 59 -16.33 -7.64 -7.70
CA ARG A 59 -16.41 -9.00 -8.27
C ARG A 59 -15.25 -9.89 -7.84
N ILE A 60 -14.16 -9.28 -7.38
CA ILE A 60 -12.98 -9.96 -6.85
C ILE A 60 -12.63 -9.37 -5.48
N PRO A 61 -12.06 -10.15 -4.56
CA PRO A 61 -11.61 -9.62 -3.29
C PRO A 61 -10.58 -8.50 -3.46
N VAL A 62 -10.71 -7.44 -2.66
CA VAL A 62 -9.76 -6.32 -2.60
C VAL A 62 -9.30 -6.16 -1.16
N LEU A 63 -8.00 -6.09 -0.96
CA LEU A 63 -7.41 -5.74 0.33
C LEU A 63 -7.12 -4.24 0.34
N PHE A 64 -7.60 -3.55 1.37
CA PHE A 64 -7.43 -2.11 1.50
C PHE A 64 -6.19 -1.78 2.33
N ASN A 65 -5.33 -0.91 1.80
CA ASN A 65 -4.09 -0.51 2.47
C ASN A 65 -4.30 0.02 3.89
N CYS A 66 -5.38 0.76 4.12
CA CYS A 66 -5.70 1.31 5.44
C CYS A 66 -6.26 0.26 6.43
N LEU A 67 -6.45 -0.98 6.00
CA LEU A 67 -6.89 -2.10 6.83
C LEU A 67 -5.86 -3.23 6.89
N GLY A 68 -5.03 -3.41 5.84
CA GLY A 68 -4.17 -4.59 5.66
C GLY A 68 -4.95 -5.87 5.36
N ARG A 69 -6.25 -5.76 5.05
CA ARG A 69 -7.18 -6.87 4.82
C ARG A 69 -8.37 -6.45 3.96
N GLU A 70 -9.28 -7.37 3.71
CA GLU A 70 -10.56 -7.12 3.07
C GLU A 70 -11.44 -6.20 3.92
N MET A 71 -12.42 -5.55 3.30
CA MET A 71 -13.46 -4.79 4.03
C MET A 71 -14.32 -5.75 4.86
N GLY A 72 -14.74 -5.27 6.03
CA GLY A 72 -15.63 -5.98 6.94
C GLY A 72 -17.09 -5.53 6.80
N PRO A 73 -17.99 -6.16 7.58
CA PRO A 73 -19.38 -5.72 7.67
C PRO A 73 -19.47 -4.25 8.10
N GLY A 74 -20.22 -3.45 7.36
CA GLY A 74 -20.38 -2.02 7.64
C GLY A 74 -19.33 -1.10 7.01
N ASP A 75 -18.22 -1.64 6.47
CA ASP A 75 -17.30 -0.86 5.64
C ASP A 75 -17.93 -0.55 4.28
N THR A 76 -17.56 0.58 3.71
CA THR A 76 -17.94 0.95 2.33
C THR A 76 -16.71 1.35 1.53
N ILE A 77 -16.72 1.08 0.22
CA ILE A 77 -15.61 1.44 -0.66
C ILE A 77 -15.25 2.93 -0.54
N PRO A 78 -16.20 3.90 -0.67
CA PRO A 78 -15.86 5.31 -0.57
C PRO A 78 -15.27 5.69 0.79
N ALA A 79 -15.77 5.16 1.89
CA ALA A 79 -15.24 5.44 3.22
C ALA A 79 -13.80 4.90 3.41
N LEU A 80 -13.49 3.74 2.86
CA LEU A 80 -12.15 3.17 2.91
C LEU A 80 -11.16 3.93 2.00
N LEU A 81 -11.59 4.39 0.83
CA LEU A 81 -10.76 5.20 -0.06
C LEU A 81 -10.48 6.60 0.53
N GLU A 82 -11.47 7.21 1.17
CA GLU A 82 -11.29 8.45 1.95
C GLU A 82 -10.28 8.24 3.09
N LYS A 83 -10.47 7.18 3.88
CA LYS A 83 -9.58 6.84 4.98
C LYS A 83 -8.15 6.58 4.53
N GLN A 84 -7.97 5.93 3.38
CA GLN A 84 -6.67 5.50 2.88
C GLN A 84 -5.70 6.66 2.64
N VAL A 85 -6.17 7.82 2.18
CA VAL A 85 -5.31 8.98 1.88
C VAL A 85 -4.67 9.57 3.13
N GLN A 86 -5.32 9.44 4.28
CA GLN A 86 -4.93 10.05 5.55
C GLN A 86 -4.55 9.04 6.64
N SER A 87 -4.44 7.75 6.28
CA SER A 87 -4.13 6.67 7.23
C SER A 87 -2.88 5.90 6.80
N SER A 88 -2.26 5.24 7.76
CA SER A 88 -1.12 4.34 7.52
C SER A 88 -1.44 3.27 6.47
N VAL A 89 -0.41 2.84 5.75
CA VAL A 89 -0.46 1.70 4.84
C VAL A 89 0.05 0.46 5.56
N TYR A 90 -0.82 -0.54 5.71
CA TYR A 90 -0.50 -1.83 6.35
C TYR A 90 -0.07 -2.85 5.30
N MET A 91 1.02 -2.56 4.58
CA MET A 91 1.48 -3.40 3.46
C MET A 91 1.98 -4.77 3.93
N GLU A 92 2.64 -4.86 5.08
CA GLU A 92 3.08 -6.14 5.62
C GLU A 92 1.88 -7.03 5.95
N ASP A 93 0.86 -6.47 6.61
CA ASP A 93 -0.36 -7.20 6.95
C ASP A 93 -1.11 -7.64 5.67
N THR A 94 -1.17 -6.77 4.66
CA THR A 94 -1.72 -7.10 3.34
C THR A 94 -1.02 -8.31 2.72
N ILE A 95 0.33 -8.35 2.73
CA ILE A 95 1.09 -9.46 2.17
C ILE A 95 0.88 -10.75 2.97
N ARG A 96 0.87 -10.66 4.30
CA ARG A 96 0.58 -11.82 5.18
C ARG A 96 -0.82 -12.34 4.93
N ARG A 97 -1.80 -11.45 4.79
CA ARG A 97 -3.19 -11.82 4.48
C ARG A 97 -3.32 -12.52 3.13
N LEU A 98 -2.61 -12.05 2.09
CA LEU A 98 -2.57 -12.74 0.79
C LEU A 98 -2.00 -14.16 0.92
N ALA A 99 -0.94 -14.34 1.71
CA ALA A 99 -0.38 -15.67 1.98
C ALA A 99 -1.38 -16.59 2.71
N GLU A 100 -2.11 -16.07 3.71
CA GLU A 100 -3.17 -16.81 4.42
C GLU A 100 -4.31 -17.23 3.49
N LEU A 101 -4.64 -16.41 2.49
CA LEU A 101 -5.63 -16.70 1.46
C LEU A 101 -5.14 -17.73 0.42
N GLY A 102 -3.90 -18.21 0.54
CA GLY A 102 -3.33 -19.19 -0.38
C GLY A 102 -2.83 -18.61 -1.70
N VAL A 103 -2.61 -17.30 -1.77
CA VAL A 103 -2.01 -16.66 -2.95
C VAL A 103 -0.57 -17.12 -3.10
N ASP A 104 -0.24 -17.73 -4.21
CA ASP A 104 1.09 -18.24 -4.56
C ASP A 104 1.86 -17.35 -5.54
N THR A 105 1.17 -16.45 -6.20
CA THR A 105 1.71 -15.58 -7.24
C THR A 105 1.15 -14.16 -7.12
N ILE A 106 2.04 -13.17 -7.13
CA ILE A 106 1.69 -11.73 -7.11
C ILE A 106 2.31 -11.06 -8.34
N VAL A 107 1.50 -10.23 -9.01
CA VAL A 107 1.93 -9.40 -10.12
C VAL A 107 1.89 -7.93 -9.69
N GLU A 108 3.06 -7.28 -9.64
CA GLU A 108 3.17 -5.84 -9.42
C GLU A 108 3.04 -5.13 -10.78
N ILE A 109 1.99 -4.32 -10.94
CA ILE A 109 1.73 -3.58 -12.18
C ILE A 109 2.07 -2.11 -11.95
N GLY A 110 3.04 -1.60 -12.72
CA GLY A 110 3.49 -0.22 -12.64
C GLY A 110 5.02 -0.09 -12.60
N PRO A 111 5.54 1.14 -12.48
CA PRO A 111 6.98 1.39 -12.54
C PRO A 111 7.70 0.86 -11.29
N GLY A 112 8.80 0.16 -11.52
CA GLY A 112 9.68 -0.33 -10.46
C GLY A 112 9.32 -1.70 -9.92
N LYS A 113 9.94 -2.07 -8.78
CA LYS A 113 9.85 -3.40 -8.17
C LYS A 113 9.80 -3.32 -6.63
N ALA A 114 9.26 -2.23 -6.09
CA ALA A 114 9.28 -1.98 -4.65
C ALA A 114 8.36 -2.95 -3.89
N LEU A 115 7.15 -3.18 -4.41
CA LEU A 115 6.17 -4.08 -3.78
C LEU A 115 6.65 -5.54 -3.87
N SER A 116 7.19 -5.97 -5.01
CA SER A 116 7.83 -7.28 -5.16
C SER A 116 8.96 -7.47 -4.15
N GLY A 117 9.71 -6.40 -3.84
CA GLY A 117 10.75 -6.41 -2.82
C GLY A 117 10.18 -6.60 -1.40
N PHE A 118 9.01 -6.06 -1.10
CA PHE A 118 8.32 -6.27 0.17
C PHE A 118 7.78 -7.70 0.28
N VAL A 119 7.17 -8.22 -0.79
CA VAL A 119 6.68 -9.61 -0.84
C VAL A 119 7.82 -10.58 -0.57
N LYS A 120 8.96 -10.45 -1.23
CA LYS A 120 10.14 -11.33 -1.03
C LYS A 120 10.65 -11.33 0.41
N LYS A 121 10.51 -10.22 1.13
CA LYS A 121 10.94 -10.12 2.54
C LYS A 121 9.91 -10.68 3.51
N THR A 122 8.62 -10.53 3.23
CA THR A 122 7.51 -10.87 4.12
C THR A 122 7.01 -12.30 3.91
N ALA A 123 6.88 -12.71 2.65
CA ALA A 123 6.36 -14.03 2.23
C ALA A 123 7.19 -14.59 1.06
N PRO A 124 8.43 -15.05 1.31
CA PRO A 124 9.38 -15.43 0.24
C PRO A 124 8.92 -16.64 -0.60
N ALA A 125 7.95 -17.39 -0.15
CA ALA A 125 7.36 -18.50 -0.90
C ALA A 125 6.47 -18.03 -2.06
N ILE A 126 5.95 -16.80 -2.02
CA ILE A 126 5.10 -16.24 -3.07
C ILE A 126 5.97 -15.82 -4.26
N LYS A 127 5.63 -16.29 -5.46
CA LYS A 127 6.25 -15.85 -6.71
C LYS A 127 5.86 -14.41 -7.02
N THR A 128 6.80 -13.62 -7.52
CA THR A 128 6.53 -12.23 -7.89
C THR A 128 6.93 -11.94 -9.32
N TYR A 129 6.07 -11.26 -10.04
CA TYR A 129 6.33 -10.68 -11.36
C TYR A 129 6.14 -9.17 -11.28
N ALA A 130 7.01 -8.41 -11.92
CA ALA A 130 6.85 -6.96 -12.08
C ALA A 130 6.64 -6.66 -13.56
N VAL A 131 5.61 -5.88 -13.86
CA VAL A 131 5.14 -5.57 -15.21
C VAL A 131 5.07 -4.06 -15.38
N GLU A 132 5.98 -3.52 -16.16
CA GLU A 132 6.08 -2.08 -16.44
C GLU A 132 5.90 -1.78 -17.94
N THR A 133 6.34 -2.70 -18.81
CA THR A 133 6.32 -2.53 -20.26
C THR A 133 5.44 -3.59 -20.94
N CYS A 134 5.10 -3.36 -22.23
CA CYS A 134 4.39 -4.36 -23.02
C CYS A 134 5.17 -5.69 -23.11
N ALA A 135 6.50 -5.62 -23.21
CA ALA A 135 7.34 -6.83 -23.23
C ALA A 135 7.21 -7.65 -21.92
N ASP A 136 7.05 -6.97 -20.77
CA ASP A 136 6.82 -7.66 -19.50
C ASP A 136 5.46 -8.36 -19.48
N VAL A 137 4.43 -7.77 -20.10
CA VAL A 137 3.11 -8.40 -20.26
C VAL A 137 3.22 -9.68 -21.07
N ASP A 138 3.95 -9.65 -22.19
CA ASP A 138 4.15 -10.81 -23.05
C ASP A 138 4.91 -11.92 -22.30
N ALA A 139 5.97 -11.54 -21.57
CA ALA A 139 6.75 -12.46 -20.74
C ALA A 139 5.90 -13.09 -19.61
N LEU A 140 5.08 -12.28 -18.92
CA LEU A 140 4.15 -12.78 -17.91
C LEU A 140 3.12 -13.74 -18.51
N SER A 141 2.52 -13.37 -19.65
CA SER A 141 1.56 -14.23 -20.35
C SER A 141 2.14 -15.59 -20.73
N ALA A 142 3.40 -15.62 -21.18
CA ALA A 142 4.11 -16.86 -21.47
C ALA A 142 4.35 -17.68 -20.18
N ALA A 143 4.78 -17.03 -19.10
CA ALA A 143 5.07 -17.68 -17.82
C ALA A 143 3.84 -18.28 -17.13
N LEU A 144 2.64 -17.71 -17.34
CA LEU A 144 1.38 -18.20 -16.75
C LEU A 144 0.67 -19.26 -17.59
N LYS A 145 1.07 -19.45 -18.86
CA LYS A 145 0.51 -20.46 -19.76
C LYS A 145 1.25 -21.79 -19.74
N GLY A 146 2.47 -21.81 -19.25
CA GLY A 146 3.33 -22.98 -19.11
C GLY A 146 3.19 -23.64 -17.76
#